data_75b79cfa21a0674d17dd24ce8406df36
#
_entry.id   75b79cfa21a0674d17dd24ce8406df36
#
_cell.length_a   1.000
_cell.length_b   1.000
_cell.length_c   1.000
_cell.angle_alpha   90.00
_cell.angle_beta   90.00
_cell.angle_gamma   90.00
#
_symmetry.space_group_name_H-M   'P 1'
#
loop_
_entity.id
_entity.type
_entity.pdbx_description
1 polymer ?
#
loop_
_entity_poly.entity_id
_entity_poly.type
_entity_poly.pdbx_seq_one_letter_code
_entity_poly.pdbx_strand_id
1 'polypeptide(L)'
;MDSRPAKNVALPGLETPTPMMAQYLKLKAKAGDCMLFYRMGDFFELFFDDAKAASQTLDIALTSRGEHGGQPIPMCGVPVHAAEGYLARLIKAGHRVAIAEQTETPEEAKARGGSKALVARDIIRFVTAGTLTEDSLLESWASNILVALAEAGGEIGLAAADI
;
A
#
# COMPACT_ATOMS: atom_id res chain seq x y z
N MET A 1 28.90 43.30 -8.53
CA MET A 1 27.52 42.75 -8.46
C MET A 1 27.65 41.29 -8.08
N ASP A 2 27.46 41.00 -6.83
CA ASP A 2 27.67 39.68 -6.22
C ASP A 2 26.30 38.99 -6.11
N SER A 3 26.02 38.07 -7.06
CA SER A 3 24.80 37.30 -7.10
C SER A 3 24.98 36.01 -6.35
N ARG A 4 24.85 36.05 -5.02
CA ARG A 4 24.73 34.82 -4.24
C ARG A 4 23.34 34.21 -4.44
N PRO A 5 23.23 32.89 -4.74
CA PRO A 5 21.94 32.24 -4.79
C PRO A 5 21.31 32.23 -3.38
N ALA A 6 20.04 32.58 -3.31
CA ALA A 6 19.26 32.58 -2.09
C ALA A 6 19.31 31.20 -1.42
N LYS A 7 19.78 31.15 -0.16
CA LYS A 7 19.67 29.97 0.69
C LYS A 7 18.18 29.68 0.89
N ASN A 8 17.75 28.49 0.44
CA ASN A 8 16.43 27.97 0.75
C ASN A 8 16.29 27.89 2.27
N VAL A 9 15.57 28.83 2.86
CA VAL A 9 15.21 28.80 4.26
C VAL A 9 14.09 27.76 4.40
N ALA A 10 14.46 26.55 4.80
CA ALA A 10 13.49 25.53 5.18
C ALA A 10 12.71 26.06 6.39
N LEU A 11 11.40 26.23 6.23
CA LEU A 11 10.51 26.56 7.34
C LEU A 11 10.50 25.36 8.31
N PRO A 12 10.67 25.58 9.64
CA PRO A 12 10.60 24.50 10.62
C PRO A 12 9.22 23.85 10.57
N GLY A 13 9.18 22.53 10.29
CA GLY A 13 7.95 21.74 10.26
C GLY A 13 7.52 21.20 8.90
N LEU A 14 8.19 21.54 7.79
CA LEU A 14 8.01 20.97 6.45
C LEU A 14 9.26 20.16 6.08
N GLU A 15 9.50 19.07 6.80
CA GLU A 15 10.50 18.10 6.35
C GLU A 15 10.00 17.45 5.07
N THR A 16 10.79 17.61 3.99
CA THR A 16 10.52 16.90 2.74
C THR A 16 10.66 15.40 3.01
N PRO A 17 9.65 14.58 2.69
CA PRO A 17 9.73 13.15 2.93
C PRO A 17 10.90 12.54 2.17
N THR A 18 11.51 11.50 2.73
CA THR A 18 12.53 10.73 2.00
C THR A 18 11.96 10.24 0.65
N PRO A 19 12.80 9.98 -0.38
CA PRO A 19 12.31 9.51 -1.67
C PRO A 19 11.41 8.27 -1.57
N MET A 20 11.72 7.34 -0.66
CA MET A 20 10.89 6.16 -0.39
C MET A 20 9.54 6.56 0.21
N MET A 21 9.53 7.43 1.19
CA MET A 21 8.28 7.88 1.82
C MET A 21 7.44 8.72 0.86
N ALA A 22 8.05 9.53 0.01
CA ALA A 22 7.34 10.25 -1.05
C ALA A 22 6.66 9.29 -2.05
N GLN A 23 7.33 8.21 -2.44
CA GLN A 23 6.74 7.16 -3.29
C GLN A 23 5.59 6.46 -2.56
N TYR A 24 5.78 6.07 -1.29
CA TYR A 24 4.72 5.48 -0.46
C TYR A 24 3.48 6.37 -0.38
N LEU A 25 3.64 7.63 -0.01
CA LEU A 25 2.52 8.57 0.12
C LEU A 25 1.76 8.78 -1.20
N LYS A 26 2.48 8.82 -2.33
CA LYS A 26 1.87 8.88 -3.66
C LYS A 26 1.02 7.64 -3.96
N LEU A 27 1.51 6.45 -3.63
CA LEU A 27 0.75 5.20 -3.82
C LEU A 27 -0.40 5.10 -2.81
N LYS A 28 -0.22 5.54 -1.56
CA LYS A 28 -1.30 5.58 -0.58
C LYS A 28 -2.43 6.52 -1.03
N ALA A 29 -2.12 7.65 -1.63
CA ALA A 29 -3.14 8.54 -2.21
C ALA A 29 -3.94 7.86 -3.33
N LYS A 30 -3.30 7.01 -4.16
CA LYS A 30 -3.97 6.19 -5.17
C LYS A 30 -4.81 5.05 -4.54
N ALA A 31 -4.33 4.46 -3.46
CA ALA A 31 -5.00 3.37 -2.75
C ALA A 31 -6.27 3.85 -2.02
N GLY A 32 -6.37 5.15 -1.74
CA GLY A 32 -7.51 5.73 -1.02
C GLY A 32 -7.62 5.16 0.40
N ASP A 33 -8.77 4.58 0.72
CA ASP A 33 -9.09 3.99 2.01
C ASP A 33 -8.60 2.52 2.18
N CYS A 34 -8.03 1.91 1.13
CA CYS A 34 -7.41 0.60 1.23
C CYS A 34 -6.12 0.68 2.06
N MET A 35 -5.85 -0.33 2.89
CA MET A 35 -4.54 -0.53 3.48
C MET A 35 -3.51 -0.78 2.38
N LEU A 36 -2.36 -0.12 2.43
CA LEU A 36 -1.33 -0.28 1.41
C LEU A 36 -0.28 -1.29 1.84
N PHE A 37 -0.28 -2.46 1.22
CA PHE A 37 0.83 -3.41 1.27
C PHE A 37 1.93 -2.93 0.34
N TYR A 38 2.98 -2.35 0.91
CA TYR A 38 4.08 -1.74 0.15
C TYR A 38 5.30 -2.68 0.15
N ARG A 39 5.63 -3.25 -1.01
CA ARG A 39 6.74 -4.19 -1.16
C ARG A 39 8.08 -3.57 -0.81
N MET A 40 8.76 -4.14 0.17
CA MET A 40 10.08 -3.73 0.60
C MET A 40 10.97 -4.96 0.84
N GLY A 41 11.75 -5.34 -0.19
CA GLY A 41 12.51 -6.59 -0.15
C GLY A 41 11.60 -7.81 0.03
N ASP A 42 11.81 -8.59 1.09
CA ASP A 42 11.04 -9.80 1.38
C ASP A 42 9.80 -9.56 2.27
N PHE A 43 9.44 -8.29 2.46
CA PHE A 43 8.28 -7.89 3.25
C PHE A 43 7.33 -7.01 2.46
N PHE A 44 6.06 -7.05 2.85
CA PHE A 44 5.12 -5.96 2.66
C PHE A 44 5.10 -5.13 3.93
N GLU A 45 5.49 -3.86 3.83
CA GLU A 45 5.47 -2.92 4.94
C GLU A 45 4.21 -2.03 4.86
N LEU A 46 3.63 -1.74 6.02
CA LEU A 46 2.54 -0.80 6.20
C LEU A 46 3.01 0.32 7.11
N PHE A 47 2.50 1.53 6.88
CA PHE A 47 2.91 2.71 7.63
C PHE A 47 1.71 3.50 8.15
N PHE A 48 1.95 4.38 9.11
CA PHE A 48 0.97 5.27 9.70
C PHE A 48 -0.25 4.53 10.30
N ASP A 49 -1.45 4.97 9.98
CA ASP A 49 -2.69 4.38 10.50
C ASP A 49 -2.96 2.99 9.92
N ASP A 50 -2.53 2.70 8.70
CA ASP A 50 -2.58 1.34 8.14
C ASP A 50 -1.77 0.37 9.01
N ALA A 51 -0.58 0.78 9.47
CA ALA A 51 0.26 -0.06 10.33
C ALA A 51 -0.39 -0.32 11.69
N LYS A 52 -1.00 0.70 12.30
CA LYS A 52 -1.69 0.57 13.58
C LYS A 52 -2.87 -0.42 13.47
N ALA A 53 -3.71 -0.22 12.46
CA ALA A 53 -4.88 -1.06 12.24
C ALA A 53 -4.49 -2.51 11.88
N ALA A 54 -3.51 -2.69 10.98
CA ALA A 54 -3.01 -4.01 10.61
C ALA A 54 -2.35 -4.73 11.78
N SER A 55 -1.53 -4.03 12.58
CA SER A 55 -0.90 -4.60 13.77
C SER A 55 -1.93 -5.14 14.76
N GLN A 56 -3.01 -4.40 15.01
CA GLN A 56 -4.09 -4.84 15.89
C GLN A 56 -4.87 -6.03 15.32
N THR A 57 -5.22 -5.98 14.04
CA THR A 57 -6.04 -7.04 13.39
C THR A 57 -5.25 -8.34 13.23
N LEU A 58 -3.96 -8.24 12.95
CA LEU A 58 -3.10 -9.38 12.66
C LEU A 58 -2.36 -9.91 13.89
N ASP A 59 -2.40 -9.18 15.01
CA ASP A 59 -1.62 -9.46 16.22
C ASP A 59 -0.12 -9.58 15.91
N ILE A 60 0.41 -8.57 15.21
CA ILE A 60 1.83 -8.46 14.86
C ILE A 60 2.46 -7.21 15.47
N ALA A 61 3.77 -7.23 15.63
CA ALA A 61 4.49 -6.13 16.26
C ALA A 61 4.32 -4.81 15.49
N LEU A 62 3.91 -3.76 16.20
CA LEU A 62 3.99 -2.38 15.74
C LEU A 62 5.37 -1.82 16.14
N THR A 63 6.10 -1.31 15.17
CA THR A 63 7.40 -0.67 15.35
C THR A 63 7.41 0.72 14.72
N SER A 64 8.55 1.32 14.54
CA SER A 64 8.69 2.60 13.84
C SER A 64 9.85 2.56 12.86
N ARG A 65 9.74 3.34 11.77
CA ARG A 65 10.81 3.49 10.77
C ARG A 65 10.93 4.93 10.31
N GLY A 66 11.99 5.58 10.75
CA GLY A 66 12.23 7.01 10.45
C GLY A 66 11.25 7.93 11.17
N GLU A 67 11.26 9.18 10.76
CA GLU A 67 10.44 10.24 11.34
C GLU A 67 9.75 11.03 10.23
N HIS A 68 8.58 11.56 10.54
CA HIS A 68 7.84 12.49 9.68
C HIS A 68 7.24 13.59 10.57
N GLY A 69 7.57 14.85 10.28
CA GLY A 69 7.15 15.98 11.13
C GLY A 69 7.65 15.88 12.58
N GLY A 70 8.84 15.31 12.80
CA GLY A 70 9.42 15.13 14.14
C GLY A 70 8.78 14.03 14.97
N GLN A 71 7.95 13.18 14.38
CA GLN A 71 7.32 12.05 15.05
C GLN A 71 7.76 10.72 14.40
N PRO A 72 8.03 9.66 15.18
CA PRO A 72 8.31 8.35 14.66
C PRO A 72 7.16 7.84 13.75
N ILE A 73 7.50 7.32 12.58
CA ILE A 73 6.50 6.75 11.66
C ILE A 73 6.14 5.34 12.13
N PRO A 74 4.90 5.08 12.59
CA PRO A 74 4.46 3.73 12.92
C PRO A 74 4.59 2.82 11.70
N MET A 75 5.10 1.61 11.91
CA MET A 75 5.30 0.61 10.86
C MET A 75 5.05 -0.79 11.39
N CYS A 76 4.45 -1.63 10.58
CA CYS A 76 4.47 -3.09 10.73
C CYS A 76 4.77 -3.73 9.37
N GLY A 77 5.09 -5.02 9.38
CA GLY A 77 5.40 -5.73 8.14
C GLY A 77 5.03 -7.19 8.21
N VAL A 78 4.69 -7.76 7.06
CA VAL A 78 4.39 -9.17 6.88
C VAL A 78 5.33 -9.76 5.83
N PRO A 79 5.87 -10.97 6.05
CA PRO A 79 6.71 -11.63 5.05
C PRO A 79 5.92 -11.91 3.77
N VAL A 80 6.53 -11.69 2.62
CA VAL A 80 5.88 -11.89 1.31
C VAL A 80 5.40 -13.34 1.14
N HIS A 81 6.21 -14.32 1.52
CA HIS A 81 5.85 -15.73 1.40
C HIS A 81 4.65 -16.15 2.28
N ALA A 82 4.29 -15.34 3.28
CA ALA A 82 3.14 -15.57 4.17
C ALA A 82 2.01 -14.56 3.95
N ALA A 83 2.15 -13.65 2.98
CA ALA A 83 1.25 -12.51 2.80
C ALA A 83 -0.21 -12.92 2.57
N GLU A 84 -0.46 -14.04 1.86
CA GLU A 84 -1.82 -14.53 1.60
C GLU A 84 -2.60 -14.79 2.89
N GLY A 85 -2.00 -15.47 3.87
CA GLY A 85 -2.65 -15.76 5.15
C GLY A 85 -2.97 -14.49 5.95
N TYR A 86 -2.08 -13.48 5.91
CA TYR A 86 -2.32 -12.19 6.52
C TYR A 86 -3.40 -11.39 5.78
N LEU A 87 -3.38 -11.46 4.45
CA LEU A 87 -4.38 -10.82 3.59
C LEU A 87 -5.79 -11.37 3.89
N ALA A 88 -5.93 -12.70 3.95
CA ALA A 88 -7.19 -13.34 4.32
C ALA A 88 -7.77 -12.82 5.65
N ARG A 89 -6.91 -12.70 6.67
CA ARG A 89 -7.30 -12.20 7.99
C ARG A 89 -7.77 -10.74 7.94
N LEU A 90 -7.09 -9.88 7.18
CA LEU A 90 -7.48 -8.48 6.98
C LEU A 90 -8.82 -8.37 6.26
N ILE A 91 -9.00 -9.13 5.17
CA ILE A 91 -10.24 -9.12 4.39
C ILE A 91 -11.42 -9.65 5.23
N LYS A 92 -11.21 -10.73 5.99
CA LYS A 92 -12.21 -11.28 6.93
C LYS A 92 -12.58 -10.28 8.02
N ALA A 93 -11.66 -9.44 8.44
CA ALA A 93 -11.90 -8.35 9.39
C ALA A 93 -12.56 -7.10 8.76
N GLY A 94 -12.90 -7.15 7.46
CA GLY A 94 -13.59 -6.08 6.73
C GLY A 94 -12.68 -5.01 6.14
N HIS A 95 -11.35 -5.21 6.17
CA HIS A 95 -10.42 -4.29 5.54
C HIS A 95 -10.34 -4.52 4.03
N ARG A 96 -9.96 -3.48 3.30
CA ARG A 96 -9.60 -3.54 1.88
C ARG A 96 -8.10 -3.31 1.77
N VAL A 97 -7.43 -3.98 0.86
CA VAL A 97 -5.98 -3.93 0.70
C VAL A 97 -5.59 -3.61 -0.74
N ALA A 98 -4.70 -2.65 -0.93
CA ALA A 98 -4.02 -2.39 -2.19
C ALA A 98 -2.61 -2.97 -2.11
N ILE A 99 -2.22 -3.77 -3.09
CA ILE A 99 -0.90 -4.40 -3.16
C ILE A 99 -0.04 -3.62 -4.12
N ALA A 100 1.04 -3.02 -3.60
CA ALA A 100 2.06 -2.32 -4.38
C ALA A 100 3.31 -3.18 -4.48
N GLU A 101 3.62 -3.60 -5.71
CA GLU A 101 4.79 -4.40 -6.05
C GLU A 101 5.87 -3.57 -6.75
N GLN A 102 7.08 -4.10 -6.75
CA GLN A 102 8.18 -3.57 -7.52
C GLN A 102 7.90 -3.81 -9.01
N THR A 103 7.98 -2.75 -9.81
CA THR A 103 7.77 -2.79 -11.26
C THR A 103 9.08 -2.84 -12.06
N GLU A 104 10.20 -2.80 -11.37
CA GLU A 104 11.55 -2.97 -11.90
C GLU A 104 12.43 -3.68 -10.88
N THR A 105 13.50 -4.29 -11.33
CA THR A 105 14.52 -4.88 -10.47
C THR A 105 15.45 -3.80 -9.87
N PRO A 106 16.17 -4.11 -8.77
CA PRO A 106 17.19 -3.20 -8.24
C PRO A 106 18.30 -2.87 -9.26
N GLU A 107 18.64 -3.81 -10.13
CA GLU A 107 19.62 -3.64 -11.21
C GLU A 107 19.14 -2.65 -12.26
N GLU A 108 17.88 -2.76 -12.70
CA GLU A 108 17.24 -1.83 -13.63
C GLU A 108 17.13 -0.43 -13.04
N ALA A 109 16.71 -0.32 -11.77
CA ALA A 109 16.66 0.94 -11.06
C ALA A 109 18.06 1.60 -11.01
N LYS A 110 19.10 0.82 -10.69
CA LYS A 110 20.48 1.29 -10.66
C LYS A 110 20.97 1.73 -12.03
N ALA A 111 20.65 1.01 -13.09
CA ALA A 111 20.98 1.37 -14.46
C ALA A 111 20.33 2.69 -14.89
N ARG A 112 19.07 2.93 -14.44
CA ARG A 112 18.30 4.14 -14.74
C ARG A 112 18.79 5.39 -13.99
N GLY A 113 19.15 5.26 -12.71
CA GLY A 113 19.40 6.41 -11.83
C GLY A 113 20.60 6.29 -10.89
N GLY A 114 21.51 5.33 -11.14
CA GLY A 114 22.71 5.09 -10.33
C GLY A 114 22.44 4.40 -9.00
N SER A 115 23.45 4.32 -8.14
CA SER A 115 23.42 3.54 -6.90
C SER A 115 22.39 4.01 -5.85
N LYS A 116 21.86 5.21 -6.00
CA LYS A 116 20.85 5.80 -5.10
C LYS A 116 19.43 5.75 -5.68
N ALA A 117 19.24 5.15 -6.86
CA ALA A 117 17.92 5.06 -7.48
C ALA A 117 16.98 4.22 -6.63
N LEU A 118 15.81 4.78 -6.37
CA LEU A 118 14.74 4.05 -5.70
C LEU A 118 14.06 3.12 -6.72
N VAL A 119 13.88 1.85 -6.36
CA VAL A 119 13.13 0.89 -7.17
C VAL A 119 11.69 1.38 -7.34
N ALA A 120 11.22 1.41 -8.58
CA ALA A 120 9.87 1.82 -8.90
C ALA A 120 8.84 0.78 -8.39
N ARG A 121 7.69 1.30 -7.95
CA ARG A 121 6.56 0.48 -7.48
C ARG A 121 5.27 1.07 -8.00
N ASP A 122 4.30 0.21 -8.24
CA ASP A 122 2.93 0.63 -8.51
C ASP A 122 1.95 -0.34 -7.87
N ILE A 123 0.69 0.09 -7.74
CA ILE A 123 -0.40 -0.77 -7.28
C ILE A 123 -0.75 -1.71 -8.42
N ILE A 124 -0.60 -3.01 -8.16
CA ILE A 124 -0.90 -4.06 -9.15
C ILE A 124 -2.26 -4.69 -8.91
N ARG A 125 -2.80 -4.58 -7.69
CA ARG A 125 -4.04 -5.25 -7.31
C ARG A 125 -4.72 -4.56 -6.15
N PHE A 126 -6.06 -4.54 -6.17
CA PHE A 126 -6.92 -4.26 -5.03
C PHE A 126 -7.61 -5.54 -4.61
N VAL A 127 -7.60 -5.81 -3.30
CA VAL A 127 -8.21 -7.00 -2.70
C VAL A 127 -9.30 -6.57 -1.73
N THR A 128 -10.49 -7.07 -1.97
CA THR A 128 -11.69 -6.85 -1.16
C THR A 128 -12.40 -8.17 -0.98
N ALA A 129 -13.37 -8.27 -0.08
CA ALA A 129 -14.14 -9.50 0.09
C ALA A 129 -14.78 -10.01 -1.21
N GLY A 130 -15.23 -9.09 -2.09
CA GLY A 130 -15.84 -9.44 -3.38
C GLY A 130 -14.87 -9.65 -4.55
N THR A 131 -13.54 -9.50 -4.34
CA THR A 131 -12.52 -9.68 -5.38
C THR A 131 -11.48 -10.73 -5.02
N LEU A 132 -11.78 -11.59 -4.05
CA LEU A 132 -10.97 -12.74 -3.71
C LEU A 132 -11.13 -13.79 -4.83
N THR A 133 -10.01 -14.23 -5.38
CA THR A 133 -9.97 -15.23 -6.46
C THR A 133 -9.08 -16.42 -6.10
N GLU A 134 -8.36 -16.35 -4.99
CA GLU A 134 -7.51 -17.45 -4.51
C GLU A 134 -8.36 -18.44 -3.70
N ASP A 135 -8.33 -19.71 -4.07
CA ASP A 135 -9.02 -20.80 -3.38
C ASP A 135 -8.69 -20.85 -1.89
N SER A 136 -7.45 -20.47 -1.52
CA SER A 136 -6.99 -20.40 -0.12
C SER A 136 -7.66 -19.32 0.70
N LEU A 137 -8.27 -18.32 0.06
CA LEU A 137 -8.95 -17.19 0.71
C LEU A 137 -10.47 -17.31 0.68
N LEU A 138 -11.00 -18.26 -0.09
CA LEU A 138 -12.44 -18.54 -0.22
C LEU A 138 -12.85 -19.63 0.77
N GLU A 139 -13.93 -19.39 1.49
CA GLU A 139 -14.56 -20.40 2.35
C GLU A 139 -15.53 -21.22 1.48
N SER A 140 -15.26 -22.51 1.27
CA SER A 140 -16.02 -23.37 0.37
C SER A 140 -17.52 -23.49 0.67
N TRP A 141 -17.96 -23.07 1.87
CA TRP A 141 -19.38 -23.08 2.29
C TRP A 141 -20.03 -21.68 2.29
N ALA A 142 -19.25 -20.61 2.02
CA ALA A 142 -19.76 -19.24 2.04
C ALA A 142 -19.83 -18.68 0.61
N SER A 143 -20.98 -18.08 0.27
CA SER A 143 -21.09 -17.35 -1.00
C SER A 143 -20.25 -16.08 -0.94
N ASN A 144 -19.46 -15.87 -1.99
CA ASN A 144 -18.65 -14.66 -2.18
C ASN A 144 -19.18 -13.87 -3.37
N ILE A 145 -20.17 -13.02 -3.13
CA ILE A 145 -20.92 -12.34 -4.19
C ILE A 145 -20.18 -11.08 -4.66
N LEU A 146 -19.74 -11.11 -5.90
CA LEU A 146 -19.26 -9.92 -6.62
C LEU A 146 -20.46 -9.24 -7.30
N VAL A 147 -20.67 -7.95 -7.03
CA VAL A 147 -21.72 -7.14 -7.64
C VAL A 147 -21.12 -6.05 -8.49
N ALA A 148 -21.56 -5.94 -9.74
CA ALA A 148 -21.25 -4.84 -10.64
C ALA A 148 -22.50 -3.97 -10.90
N LEU A 149 -22.32 -2.66 -10.87
CA LEU A 149 -23.34 -1.67 -11.22
C LEU A 149 -22.88 -0.88 -12.42
N ALA A 150 -23.77 -0.65 -13.38
CA ALA A 150 -23.53 0.22 -14.53
C ALA A 150 -24.74 1.12 -14.78
N GLU A 151 -24.48 2.36 -15.15
CA GLU A 151 -25.51 3.31 -15.58
C GLU A 151 -25.32 3.61 -17.07
N ALA A 152 -26.41 3.50 -17.84
CA ALA A 152 -26.44 3.87 -19.26
C ALA A 152 -27.85 4.38 -19.63
N GLY A 153 -27.92 5.56 -20.25
CA GLY A 153 -29.18 6.10 -20.76
C GLY A 153 -30.25 6.36 -19.69
N GLY A 154 -29.87 6.58 -18.44
CA GLY A 154 -30.80 6.78 -17.31
C GLY A 154 -31.33 5.47 -16.71
N GLU A 155 -30.85 4.33 -17.16
CA GLU A 155 -31.13 3.02 -16.60
C GLU A 155 -29.92 2.52 -15.79
N ILE A 156 -30.19 1.80 -14.70
CA ILE A 156 -29.18 1.16 -13.86
C ILE A 156 -29.23 -0.35 -14.07
N GLY A 157 -28.14 -0.89 -14.58
CA GLY A 157 -27.91 -2.32 -14.68
C GLY A 157 -27.19 -2.85 -13.45
N LEU A 158 -27.59 -4.02 -12.94
CA LEU A 158 -26.92 -4.75 -11.86
C LEU A 158 -26.61 -6.16 -12.35
N ALA A 159 -25.38 -6.59 -12.12
CA ALA A 159 -24.96 -7.97 -12.29
C ALA A 159 -24.34 -8.49 -11.00
N ALA A 160 -24.63 -9.75 -10.63
CA ALA A 160 -24.04 -10.40 -9.48
C ALA A 160 -23.54 -11.79 -9.88
N ALA A 161 -22.40 -12.19 -9.36
CA ALA A 161 -21.82 -13.51 -9.52
C ALA A 161 -21.28 -14.00 -8.19
N ASP A 162 -21.45 -15.27 -7.91
CA ASP A 162 -20.79 -15.97 -6.80
C ASP A 162 -19.44 -16.47 -7.33
N ILE A 163 -18.32 -16.10 -6.69
CA ILE A 163 -16.95 -16.36 -7.14
C ILE A 163 -16.17 -17.18 -6.12
#